data_d0f81cd95854a14d3760ee2376d941eb
#
_entry.id   d0f81cd95854a14d3760ee2376d941eb
#
_cell.length_a   1.000
_cell.length_b   1.000
_cell.length_c   1.000
_cell.angle_alpha   90.00
_cell.angle_beta   90.00
_cell.angle_gamma   90.00
#
_symmetry.space_group_name_H-M   'P 1'
#
loop_
_entity.id
_entity.type
_entity.pdbx_description
1 polymer ?
#
loop_
_entity_poly.entity_id
_entity_poly.type
_entity_poly.pdbx_seq_one_letter_code
_entity_poly.pdbx_strand_id
1 'polypeptide(L)'
;LLKMTQVEAGKLQLNPKITKPIELIEYAIKANQVQADRFNCHIEVEYPEKISKLFVDSEKIAWVLTNLLSNAIHYTPENGRIIIGARQQDHSVEIYVQDFGKGIDPRYHQSIFDRYFRVPGTKVQGSGLGLAISKDFVEAHGGTIRIESEVGKGSTFVIRFNV
;
A
#
# COMPACT_ATOMS: atom_id res chain seq x y z
N LEU A 1 15.27 5.07 -9.05
CA LEU A 1 16.67 5.22 -8.65
C LEU A 1 16.88 6.38 -7.69
N LEU A 2 16.32 7.57 -7.99
CA LEU A 2 16.43 8.71 -7.09
C LEU A 2 15.81 8.45 -5.71
N LYS A 3 14.62 7.85 -5.69
CA LYS A 3 13.94 7.51 -4.43
C LYS A 3 14.74 6.50 -3.63
N MET A 4 15.29 5.50 -4.30
CA MET A 4 16.13 4.49 -3.66
C MET A 4 17.39 5.10 -3.06
N THR A 5 18.04 5.99 -3.77
CA THR A 5 19.23 6.69 -3.29
C THR A 5 18.90 7.54 -2.06
N GLN A 6 17.77 8.25 -2.06
CA GLN A 6 17.34 9.04 -0.91
C GLN A 6 17.11 8.16 0.33
N VAL A 7 16.45 7.03 0.15
CA VAL A 7 16.16 6.09 1.23
C VAL A 7 17.45 5.50 1.79
N GLU A 8 18.34 5.02 0.92
CA GLU A 8 19.61 4.40 1.34
C GLU A 8 20.52 5.39 2.04
N ALA A 9 20.53 6.64 1.61
CA ALA A 9 21.36 7.66 2.21
C ALA A 9 20.79 8.22 3.53
N GLY A 10 19.59 7.81 3.92
CA GLY A 10 18.92 8.34 5.10
C GLY A 10 18.57 9.82 4.98
N LYS A 11 18.53 10.32 3.75
CA LYS A 11 18.29 11.75 3.45
C LYS A 11 16.93 11.98 2.83
N LEU A 12 15.92 11.29 3.34
CA LEU A 12 14.57 11.42 2.82
C LEU A 12 14.01 12.79 3.22
N GLN A 13 13.80 13.65 2.23
CA GLN A 13 13.17 14.93 2.43
C GLN A 13 11.71 14.85 2.02
N LEU A 14 10.84 15.34 2.90
CA LEU A 14 9.41 15.36 2.68
C LEU A 14 8.96 16.75 2.27
N ASN A 15 7.96 16.81 1.41
CA ASN A 15 7.27 18.03 1.04
C ASN A 15 5.79 17.86 1.42
N PRO A 16 5.47 17.91 2.73
CA PRO A 16 4.10 17.63 3.18
C PRO A 16 3.14 18.75 2.83
N LYS A 17 1.90 18.37 2.57
CA LYS A 17 0.81 19.30 2.35
C LYS A 17 -0.51 18.68 2.81
N ILE A 18 -1.51 19.52 3.04
CA ILE A 18 -2.83 19.05 3.42
C ILE A 18 -3.41 18.26 2.25
N THR A 19 -3.76 17.01 2.51
CA THR A 19 -4.14 16.05 1.47
C THR A 19 -5.39 15.28 1.91
N LYS A 20 -6.36 15.18 1.04
CA LYS A 20 -7.55 14.35 1.29
C LYS A 20 -7.21 12.89 0.99
N PRO A 21 -7.50 11.95 1.90
CA PRO A 21 -7.22 10.53 1.64
C PRO A 21 -7.83 10.01 0.35
N ILE A 22 -9.03 10.49 -0.03
CA ILE A 22 -9.68 10.04 -1.26
C ILE A 22 -8.86 10.37 -2.51
N GLU A 23 -8.14 11.49 -2.52
CA GLU A 23 -7.31 11.87 -3.65
C GLU A 23 -6.16 10.89 -3.86
N LEU A 24 -5.58 10.39 -2.76
CA LEU A 24 -4.53 9.37 -2.82
C LEU A 24 -5.07 8.05 -3.37
N ILE A 25 -6.26 7.67 -2.92
CA ILE A 25 -6.93 6.45 -3.37
C ILE A 25 -7.25 6.54 -4.86
N GLU A 26 -7.85 7.63 -5.30
CA GLU A 26 -8.21 7.83 -6.70
C GLU A 26 -6.98 7.82 -7.61
N TYR A 27 -5.90 8.43 -7.16
CA TYR A 27 -4.64 8.41 -7.91
C TYR A 27 -4.13 6.99 -8.08
N ALA A 28 -4.11 6.20 -7.00
CA ALA A 28 -3.63 4.81 -7.05
C ALA A 28 -4.47 3.95 -7.99
N ILE A 29 -5.78 4.11 -7.97
CA ILE A 29 -6.69 3.39 -8.86
C ILE A 29 -6.42 3.75 -10.31
N LYS A 30 -6.33 5.04 -10.60
CA LYS A 30 -6.10 5.52 -11.96
C LYS A 30 -4.77 5.01 -12.51
N ALA A 31 -3.73 5.01 -11.67
CA ALA A 31 -2.41 4.53 -12.06
C ALA A 31 -2.37 3.03 -12.38
N ASN A 32 -3.31 2.26 -11.81
CA ASN A 32 -3.35 0.80 -11.98
C ASN A 32 -4.50 0.31 -12.86
N GLN A 33 -5.28 1.21 -13.45
CA GLN A 33 -6.51 0.83 -14.16
C GLN A 33 -6.25 -0.10 -15.34
N VAL A 34 -5.23 0.20 -16.15
CA VAL A 34 -4.88 -0.63 -17.31
C VAL A 34 -4.56 -2.06 -16.88
N GLN A 35 -3.78 -2.18 -15.81
CA GLN A 35 -3.38 -3.49 -15.29
C GLN A 35 -4.56 -4.24 -14.68
N ALA A 36 -5.40 -3.53 -13.92
CA ALA A 36 -6.60 -4.13 -13.33
C ALA A 36 -7.53 -4.66 -14.43
N ASP A 37 -7.72 -3.89 -15.50
CA ASP A 37 -8.54 -4.31 -16.63
C ASP A 37 -7.95 -5.53 -17.33
N ARG A 38 -6.65 -5.58 -17.48
CA ARG A 38 -5.97 -6.71 -18.12
C ARG A 38 -6.22 -8.04 -17.40
N PHE A 39 -6.24 -8.01 -16.06
CA PHE A 39 -6.49 -9.19 -15.24
C PHE A 39 -7.96 -9.31 -14.84
N ASN A 40 -8.81 -8.44 -15.37
CA ASN A 40 -10.24 -8.38 -15.02
C ASN A 40 -10.46 -8.31 -13.50
N CYS A 41 -9.63 -7.51 -12.85
CA CYS A 41 -9.66 -7.31 -11.41
C CYS A 41 -10.66 -6.21 -11.07
N HIS A 42 -11.61 -6.49 -10.20
CA HIS A 42 -12.62 -5.52 -9.81
C HIS A 42 -12.17 -4.77 -8.54
N ILE A 43 -11.97 -3.46 -8.67
CA ILE A 43 -11.54 -2.62 -7.55
C ILE A 43 -12.76 -1.93 -6.95
N GLU A 44 -12.97 -2.14 -5.64
CA GLU A 44 -14.05 -1.52 -4.87
C GLU A 44 -13.46 -0.51 -3.91
N VAL A 45 -14.14 0.62 -3.73
CA VAL A 45 -13.70 1.67 -2.83
C VAL A 45 -14.61 1.70 -1.60
N GLU A 46 -14.00 1.71 -0.41
CA GLU A 46 -14.69 1.93 0.86
C GLU A 46 -14.21 3.23 1.45
N TYR A 47 -15.11 4.20 1.59
CA TYR A 47 -14.71 5.51 2.07
C TYR A 47 -15.82 6.11 2.93
N PRO A 48 -15.51 6.58 4.15
CA PRO A 48 -16.52 7.15 5.03
C PRO A 48 -16.93 8.53 4.56
N GLU A 49 -18.12 8.94 4.97
CA GLU A 49 -18.64 10.27 4.63
C GLU A 49 -17.77 11.38 5.19
N LYS A 50 -17.21 11.16 6.39
CA LYS A 50 -16.32 12.14 7.04
C LYS A 50 -15.01 11.48 7.42
N ILE A 51 -13.92 12.10 7.03
CA ILE A 51 -12.58 11.66 7.37
C ILE A 51 -11.65 12.86 7.39
N SER A 52 -10.70 12.86 8.32
CA SER A 52 -9.73 13.94 8.46
C SER A 52 -8.78 13.99 7.26
N LYS A 53 -8.38 15.19 6.91
CA LYS A 53 -7.28 15.39 5.96
C LYS A 53 -5.97 15.00 6.62
N LEU A 54 -5.03 14.58 5.80
CA LEU A 54 -3.68 14.21 6.23
C LEU A 54 -2.71 15.35 5.90
N PHE A 55 -1.66 15.45 6.71
CA PHE A 55 -0.54 16.32 6.40
C PHE A 55 0.64 15.44 5.99
N VAL A 56 0.76 15.18 4.70
CA VAL A 56 1.71 14.21 4.15
C VAL A 56 2.29 14.70 2.83
N ASP A 57 3.44 14.15 2.47
CA ASP A 57 3.96 14.28 1.11
C ASP A 57 3.08 13.46 0.19
N SER A 58 2.17 14.14 -0.51
CA SER A 58 1.15 13.46 -1.30
C SER A 58 1.72 12.62 -2.43
N GLU A 59 2.83 13.03 -3.03
CA GLU A 59 3.48 12.22 -4.08
C GLU A 59 4.02 10.92 -3.53
N LYS A 60 4.69 10.97 -2.39
CA LYS A 60 5.27 9.77 -1.78
C LYS A 60 4.22 8.81 -1.28
N ILE A 61 3.17 9.32 -0.64
CA ILE A 61 2.12 8.45 -0.13
C ILE A 61 1.24 7.93 -1.28
N ALA A 62 1.01 8.72 -2.33
CA ALA A 62 0.35 8.22 -3.53
C ALA A 62 1.16 7.09 -4.18
N TRP A 63 2.49 7.21 -4.19
CA TRP A 63 3.36 6.15 -4.68
C TRP A 63 3.22 4.87 -3.83
N VAL A 64 3.15 5.02 -2.51
CA VAL A 64 2.94 3.88 -1.60
C VAL A 64 1.65 3.15 -1.94
N LEU A 65 0.54 3.87 -2.04
CA LEU A 65 -0.76 3.27 -2.35
C LEU A 65 -0.79 2.65 -3.75
N THR A 66 -0.17 3.30 -4.71
CA THR A 66 -0.04 2.76 -6.07
C THR A 66 0.70 1.43 -6.04
N ASN A 67 1.77 1.35 -5.26
CA ASN A 67 2.54 0.12 -5.11
C ASN A 67 1.76 -0.98 -4.39
N LEU A 68 1.06 -0.64 -3.32
CA LEU A 68 0.24 -1.62 -2.58
C LEU A 68 -0.88 -2.17 -3.47
N LEU A 69 -1.53 -1.31 -4.24
CA LEU A 69 -2.59 -1.72 -5.14
C LEU A 69 -2.05 -2.58 -6.28
N SER A 70 -0.90 -2.22 -6.83
CA SER A 70 -0.23 -3.02 -7.86
C SER A 70 0.08 -4.42 -7.34
N ASN A 71 0.61 -4.52 -6.12
CA ASN A 71 0.86 -5.82 -5.49
C ASN A 71 -0.42 -6.62 -5.34
N ALA A 72 -1.50 -5.99 -4.88
CA ALA A 72 -2.78 -6.67 -4.71
C ALA A 72 -3.29 -7.24 -6.04
N ILE A 73 -3.14 -6.51 -7.14
CA ILE A 73 -3.53 -6.99 -8.47
C ILE A 73 -2.73 -8.22 -8.86
N HIS A 74 -1.42 -8.23 -8.59
CA HIS A 74 -0.57 -9.38 -8.89
C HIS A 74 -0.90 -10.63 -8.08
N TYR A 75 -1.31 -10.46 -6.81
CA TYR A 75 -1.60 -11.58 -5.92
C TYR A 75 -3.04 -12.06 -6.01
N THR A 76 -3.92 -11.28 -6.62
CA THR A 76 -5.32 -11.62 -6.77
C THR A 76 -5.49 -12.53 -7.98
N PRO A 77 -6.27 -13.63 -7.87
CA PRO A 77 -6.59 -14.45 -9.03
C PRO A 77 -7.31 -13.62 -10.10
N GLU A 78 -7.16 -14.01 -11.36
CA GLU A 78 -7.89 -13.39 -12.45
C GLU A 78 -9.40 -13.40 -12.16
N ASN A 79 -10.10 -12.33 -12.50
CA ASN A 79 -11.52 -12.11 -12.19
C ASN A 79 -11.78 -11.90 -10.69
N GLY A 80 -10.73 -11.60 -9.91
CA GLY A 80 -10.87 -11.37 -8.48
C GLY A 80 -11.28 -9.94 -8.15
N ARG A 81 -11.40 -9.68 -6.85
CA ARG A 81 -11.76 -8.35 -6.35
C ARG A 81 -10.69 -7.84 -5.38
N ILE A 82 -10.60 -6.52 -5.31
CA ILE A 82 -9.71 -5.82 -4.39
C ILE A 82 -10.52 -4.70 -3.76
N ILE A 83 -10.31 -4.47 -2.47
CA ILE A 83 -10.92 -3.35 -1.77
C ILE A 83 -9.81 -2.37 -1.40
N ILE A 84 -9.97 -1.11 -1.76
CA ILE A 84 -9.11 -0.02 -1.29
C ILE A 84 -9.98 0.96 -0.56
N GLY A 85 -9.56 1.36 0.63
CA GLY A 85 -10.42 2.23 1.43
C GLY A 85 -9.68 2.98 2.51
N ALA A 86 -10.43 3.75 3.27
CA ALA A 86 -9.92 4.51 4.39
C ALA A 86 -10.93 4.46 5.53
N ARG A 87 -10.41 4.58 6.74
CA ARG A 87 -11.23 4.66 7.95
C ARG A 87 -10.53 5.54 8.98
N GLN A 88 -11.31 6.11 9.86
CA GLN A 88 -10.78 6.93 10.93
C GLN A 88 -11.18 6.33 12.27
N GLN A 89 -10.22 6.21 13.18
CA GLN A 89 -10.44 5.79 14.54
C GLN A 89 -9.74 6.79 15.46
N ASP A 90 -10.52 7.47 16.29
CA ASP A 90 -10.00 8.44 17.26
C ASP A 90 -9.10 9.49 16.58
N HIS A 91 -7.80 9.41 16.82
CA HIS A 91 -6.83 10.38 16.32
C HIS A 91 -5.97 9.81 15.19
N SER A 92 -6.44 8.79 14.50
CA SER A 92 -5.69 8.21 13.38
C SER A 92 -6.58 7.94 12.18
N VAL A 93 -5.97 8.04 11.01
CA VAL A 93 -6.56 7.64 9.74
C VAL A 93 -5.78 6.45 9.21
N GLU A 94 -6.49 5.42 8.81
CA GLU A 94 -5.91 4.24 8.16
C GLU A 94 -6.39 4.18 6.72
N ILE A 95 -5.46 3.90 5.82
CA ILE A 95 -5.77 3.62 4.42
C ILE A 95 -5.32 2.19 4.16
N TYR A 96 -6.17 1.39 3.52
CA TYR A 96 -5.91 -0.04 3.39
C TYR A 96 -6.21 -0.54 1.99
N VAL A 97 -5.49 -1.61 1.62
CA VAL A 97 -5.69 -2.34 0.38
C VAL A 97 -5.83 -3.81 0.73
N GLN A 98 -6.97 -4.39 0.40
CA GLN A 98 -7.31 -5.78 0.71
C GLN A 98 -7.46 -6.59 -0.56
N ASP A 99 -6.71 -7.69 -0.65
CA ASP A 99 -6.90 -8.68 -1.69
C ASP A 99 -7.48 -9.98 -1.10
N PHE A 100 -8.00 -10.83 -1.97
CA PHE A 100 -8.59 -12.11 -1.61
C PHE A 100 -7.81 -13.26 -2.23
N GLY A 101 -6.48 -13.07 -2.33
CA GLY A 101 -5.57 -14.09 -2.82
C GLY A 101 -5.25 -15.16 -1.80
N LYS A 102 -4.14 -15.83 -1.96
CA LYS A 102 -3.79 -16.95 -1.09
C LYS A 102 -3.26 -16.56 0.29
N GLY A 103 -3.03 -15.28 0.54
CA GLY A 103 -2.51 -14.81 1.81
C GLY A 103 -1.02 -15.07 1.98
N ILE A 104 -0.50 -14.63 3.12
CA ILE A 104 0.92 -14.75 3.46
C ILE A 104 1.02 -15.36 4.85
N ASP A 105 1.85 -16.39 4.98
CA ASP A 105 2.10 -17.04 6.26
C ASP A 105 2.61 -16.02 7.29
N PRO A 106 2.10 -16.02 8.53
CA PRO A 106 2.49 -15.06 9.56
C PRO A 106 4.00 -14.96 9.80
N ARG A 107 4.76 -16.05 9.59
CA ARG A 107 6.20 -16.03 9.77
C ARG A 107 6.93 -15.08 8.83
N TYR A 108 6.28 -14.64 7.75
CA TYR A 108 6.87 -13.71 6.77
C TYR A 108 6.36 -12.27 6.93
N HIS A 109 5.43 -12.00 7.85
CA HIS A 109 4.77 -10.69 7.94
C HIS A 109 5.73 -9.53 8.22
N GLN A 110 6.83 -9.78 8.92
CA GLN A 110 7.87 -8.77 9.12
C GLN A 110 8.87 -8.75 7.96
N SER A 111 9.24 -9.92 7.48
CA SER A 111 10.27 -10.06 6.44
C SER A 111 9.87 -9.50 5.09
N ILE A 112 8.55 -9.44 4.79
CA ILE A 112 8.10 -8.90 3.49
C ILE A 112 8.46 -7.43 3.29
N PHE A 113 8.78 -6.70 4.37
CA PHE A 113 9.20 -5.31 4.28
C PHE A 113 10.73 -5.16 4.15
N ASP A 114 11.47 -6.26 4.19
CA ASP A 114 12.92 -6.25 4.01
C ASP A 114 13.25 -6.09 2.52
N ARG A 115 14.34 -5.38 2.24
CA ARG A 115 14.79 -5.20 0.86
C ARG A 115 15.09 -6.54 0.22
N TYR A 116 14.60 -6.71 -1.01
CA TYR A 116 14.81 -7.90 -1.85
C TYR A 116 14.22 -9.20 -1.31
N PHE A 117 13.48 -9.14 -0.22
CA PHE A 117 12.83 -10.33 0.31
C PHE A 117 11.71 -10.80 -0.62
N ARG A 118 11.58 -12.10 -0.79
CA ARG A 118 10.48 -12.72 -1.54
C ARG A 118 9.97 -13.90 -0.75
N VAL A 119 8.63 -14.02 -0.68
CA VAL A 119 8.02 -15.17 -0.03
C VAL A 119 8.37 -16.42 -0.85
N PRO A 120 8.92 -17.48 -0.21
CA PRO A 120 9.27 -18.71 -0.93
C PRO A 120 8.07 -19.30 -1.69
N GLY A 121 8.32 -19.75 -2.93
CA GLY A 121 7.28 -20.35 -3.76
C GLY A 121 6.42 -19.39 -4.53
N THR A 122 6.64 -18.08 -4.40
CA THR A 122 5.91 -17.09 -5.18
C THR A 122 6.72 -16.66 -6.40
N LYS A 123 6.01 -16.48 -7.52
CA LYS A 123 6.58 -15.84 -8.71
C LYS A 123 6.29 -14.36 -8.59
N VAL A 124 7.16 -13.62 -7.93
CA VAL A 124 6.98 -12.18 -7.78
C VAL A 124 7.68 -11.48 -8.92
N GLN A 125 6.95 -10.57 -9.57
CA GLN A 125 7.54 -9.65 -10.53
C GLN A 125 7.94 -8.38 -9.78
N GLY A 126 9.07 -7.82 -10.16
CA GLY A 126 9.56 -6.58 -9.60
C GLY A 126 10.86 -6.75 -8.84
N SER A 127 11.35 -5.65 -8.31
CA SER A 127 12.69 -5.57 -7.71
C SER A 127 12.77 -6.14 -6.29
N GLY A 128 11.64 -6.33 -5.61
CA GLY A 128 11.64 -6.67 -4.19
C GLY A 128 11.89 -5.46 -3.29
N LEU A 129 11.75 -4.25 -3.82
CA LEU A 129 12.01 -3.00 -3.11
C LEU A 129 10.75 -2.23 -2.76
N GLY A 130 9.63 -2.50 -3.42
CA GLY A 130 8.41 -1.70 -3.29
C GLY A 130 7.89 -1.62 -1.87
N LEU A 131 7.81 -2.73 -1.14
CA LEU A 131 7.33 -2.74 0.23
C LEU A 131 8.34 -2.10 1.19
N ALA A 132 9.64 -2.31 0.99
CA ALA A 132 10.67 -1.67 1.81
C ALA A 132 10.64 -0.15 1.66
N ILE A 133 10.54 0.35 0.44
CA ILE A 133 10.44 1.78 0.17
C ILE A 133 9.13 2.34 0.72
N SER A 134 8.03 1.62 0.58
CA SER A 134 6.74 2.02 1.14
C SER A 134 6.83 2.21 2.65
N LYS A 135 7.46 1.27 3.35
CA LYS A 135 7.67 1.35 4.78
C LYS A 135 8.51 2.57 5.14
N ASP A 136 9.60 2.82 4.41
CA ASP A 136 10.45 3.98 4.66
C ASP A 136 9.67 5.29 4.47
N PHE A 137 8.86 5.40 3.43
CA PHE A 137 8.05 6.59 3.18
C PHE A 137 7.02 6.82 4.29
N VAL A 138 6.31 5.77 4.69
CA VAL A 138 5.29 5.87 5.74
C VAL A 138 5.93 6.23 7.08
N GLU A 139 7.02 5.56 7.43
CA GLU A 139 7.71 5.81 8.71
C GLU A 139 8.34 7.19 8.76
N ALA A 140 8.81 7.72 7.64
CA ALA A 140 9.32 9.10 7.58
C ALA A 140 8.24 10.13 7.92
N HIS A 141 6.97 9.77 7.78
CA HIS A 141 5.83 10.61 8.17
C HIS A 141 5.37 10.38 9.61
N GLY A 142 6.08 9.55 10.37
CA GLY A 142 5.64 9.15 11.71
C GLY A 142 4.50 8.15 11.71
N GLY A 143 4.17 7.59 10.54
CA GLY A 143 3.12 6.58 10.40
C GLY A 143 3.65 5.17 10.54
N THR A 144 2.75 4.22 10.39
CA THR A 144 3.08 2.79 10.41
C THR A 144 2.48 2.08 9.20
N ILE A 145 3.12 1.00 8.80
CA ILE A 145 2.58 0.09 7.79
C ILE A 145 2.58 -1.32 8.37
N ARG A 146 1.50 -2.05 8.12
CA ARG A 146 1.39 -3.43 8.59
C ARG A 146 0.62 -4.27 7.60
N ILE A 147 0.73 -5.57 7.74
CA ILE A 147 -0.07 -6.55 7.01
C ILE A 147 -0.96 -7.31 7.97
N GLU A 148 -2.19 -7.55 7.56
CA GLU A 148 -3.12 -8.47 8.18
C GLU A 148 -3.42 -9.53 7.14
N SER A 149 -2.99 -10.76 7.38
CA SER A 149 -3.10 -11.81 6.38
C SER A 149 -3.27 -13.17 7.03
N GLU A 150 -4.03 -14.01 6.33
CA GLU A 150 -4.24 -15.40 6.73
C GLU A 150 -4.16 -16.26 5.48
N VAL A 151 -3.39 -17.34 5.56
CA VAL A 151 -3.25 -18.26 4.43
C VAL A 151 -4.63 -18.77 4.01
N GLY A 152 -4.91 -18.66 2.71
CA GLY A 152 -6.19 -19.07 2.13
C GLY A 152 -7.26 -17.99 2.13
N LYS A 153 -7.05 -16.85 2.79
CA LYS A 153 -8.07 -15.79 2.90
C LYS A 153 -7.67 -14.46 2.28
N GLY A 154 -6.39 -14.27 1.96
CA GLY A 154 -5.92 -13.04 1.37
C GLY A 154 -5.13 -12.17 2.33
N SER A 155 -4.85 -10.95 1.91
CA SER A 155 -4.00 -10.02 2.65
C SER A 155 -4.57 -8.62 2.64
N THR A 156 -4.39 -7.89 3.74
CA THR A 156 -4.72 -6.47 3.83
C THR A 156 -3.48 -5.72 4.29
N PHE A 157 -3.06 -4.76 3.49
CA PHE A 157 -1.99 -3.84 3.87
C PHE A 157 -2.64 -2.57 4.40
N VAL A 158 -2.18 -2.10 5.55
CA VAL A 158 -2.74 -0.93 6.22
C VAL A 158 -1.62 0.07 6.50
N ILE A 159 -1.82 1.31 6.04
CA ILE A 159 -0.96 2.44 6.44
C ILE A 159 -1.75 3.33 7.37
N ARG A 160 -1.10 3.79 8.43
CA ARG A 160 -1.75 4.56 9.49
C ARG A 160 -0.98 5.85 9.76
N PHE A 161 -1.72 6.94 9.86
CA PHE A 161 -1.20 8.27 10.18
C PHE A 161 -1.98 8.86 11.35
N ASN A 162 -1.29 9.53 12.24
CA ASN A 162 -1.93 10.30 13.31
C ASN A 162 -2.46 11.62 12.75
N VAL A 163 -3.61 12.03 13.24
CA VAL A 163 -4.26 13.28 12.83
C VAL A 163 -4.72 14.09 14.04
#